data_ce8f54b80bb8c173c8111fdc9d5ce01d
#
_entry.id   ce8f54b80bb8c173c8111fdc9d5ce01d
#
_cell.length_a   1.000
_cell.length_b   1.000
_cell.length_c   1.000
_cell.angle_alpha   90.00
_cell.angle_beta   90.00
_cell.angle_gamma   90.00
#
_symmetry.space_group_name_H-M   'P 1'
#
loop_
_entity.id
_entity.type
_entity.pdbx_description
1 polymer ?
#
loop_
_entity_poly.entity_id
_entity_poly.type
_entity_poly.pdbx_seq_one_letter_code
_entity_poly.pdbx_strand_id
1 'polypeptide(L)'
;MKIENIKGREILDSRGNPTIEVDVILENGIIGRASVPSGASTGENEALELRDHDRTRYNGKGVQKAVKHIHQHLAPALIGKDVFDQRGIDQTMIDLDGSPTKSKFGANAILGISMAVAKAAAKALNIPLYRYIGGMNTYVLPVPMMNIINGGSHSDAPIAFQEFMIRPVGAKSFHEGLRMGAEVFHELKNVLKARNLSTAVGDEGGFAPSLNGTEDALECILLAIKAAGYEPQKDITIGLDCASSEFYLDGLYDYTKFEGLNASIRTSYEQVNYLEELCKKYPIDSIEDGMAENDWEGWKMLTERIGHRCQLVGDDLFVTNVKFLSRGIQEGCGNSILIKVNQIGTLSETLDAIDLAHRHGYTTIVSHRSGETEDATIADLAVATNSGQIKTGSLSRSDRMAKYNQLLRIEEELGNKAIYGFKRLK
;
A
#
# COMPACT_ATOMS: atom_id res chain seq x y z
N MET A 1 -21.54 20.34 -12.31
CA MET A 1 -22.08 19.13 -13.01
C MET A 1 -22.61 18.17 -11.97
N LYS A 2 -23.85 17.72 -12.14
CA LYS A 2 -24.54 16.98 -11.07
C LYS A 2 -24.39 15.46 -11.24
N ILE A 3 -24.37 14.78 -10.09
CA ILE A 3 -24.47 13.32 -10.02
C ILE A 3 -25.92 12.95 -10.33
N GLU A 4 -26.14 12.17 -11.36
CA GLU A 4 -27.47 11.68 -11.77
C GLU A 4 -27.78 10.31 -11.10
N ASN A 5 -26.78 9.44 -11.02
CA ASN A 5 -26.96 8.11 -10.44
C ASN A 5 -25.66 7.54 -9.87
N ILE A 6 -25.79 6.64 -8.89
CA ILE A 6 -24.70 5.87 -8.30
C ILE A 6 -25.09 4.40 -8.26
N LYS A 7 -24.27 3.54 -8.85
CA LYS A 7 -24.51 2.08 -8.90
C LYS A 7 -23.34 1.34 -8.26
N GLY A 8 -23.60 0.62 -7.18
CA GLY A 8 -22.67 -0.33 -6.60
C GLY A 8 -22.90 -1.75 -7.10
N ARG A 9 -21.84 -2.54 -7.20
CA ARG A 9 -21.93 -3.99 -7.50
C ARG A 9 -20.87 -4.78 -6.78
N GLU A 10 -21.13 -6.07 -6.61
CA GLU A 10 -20.14 -7.04 -6.13
C GLU A 10 -19.33 -7.52 -7.34
N ILE A 11 -18.00 -7.48 -7.24
CA ILE A 11 -17.04 -8.05 -8.18
C ILE A 11 -16.08 -8.96 -7.43
N LEU A 12 -15.15 -9.62 -8.12
CA LEU A 12 -14.11 -10.42 -7.48
C LEU A 12 -12.77 -9.67 -7.50
N ASP A 13 -12.04 -9.77 -6.40
CA ASP A 13 -10.66 -9.30 -6.28
C ASP A 13 -9.65 -10.31 -6.84
N SER A 14 -8.37 -9.99 -6.80
CA SER A 14 -7.25 -10.81 -7.29
C SER A 14 -7.09 -12.15 -6.55
N ARG A 15 -7.75 -12.33 -5.40
CA ARG A 15 -7.80 -13.58 -4.63
C ARG A 15 -9.08 -14.38 -4.86
N GLY A 16 -9.99 -13.89 -5.72
CA GLY A 16 -11.31 -14.49 -5.95
C GLY A 16 -12.31 -14.23 -4.80
N ASN A 17 -12.02 -13.27 -3.92
CA ASN A 17 -12.95 -12.83 -2.90
C ASN A 17 -13.81 -11.67 -3.41
N PRO A 18 -15.10 -11.57 -2.97
CA PRO A 18 -15.92 -10.43 -3.30
C PRO A 18 -15.35 -9.10 -2.83
N THR A 19 -15.48 -8.09 -3.66
CA THR A 19 -15.25 -6.69 -3.32
C THR A 19 -16.25 -5.78 -4.05
N ILE A 20 -16.18 -4.48 -3.82
CA ILE A 20 -17.13 -3.50 -4.35
C ILE A 20 -16.54 -2.78 -5.56
N GLU A 21 -17.35 -2.60 -6.58
CA GLU A 21 -17.14 -1.64 -7.66
C GLU A 21 -18.32 -0.66 -7.71
N VAL A 22 -18.00 0.63 -7.92
CA VAL A 22 -18.99 1.71 -7.99
C VAL A 22 -18.87 2.47 -9.29
N ASP A 23 -20.02 2.73 -9.93
CA ASP A 23 -20.18 3.69 -11.01
C ASP A 23 -20.88 4.94 -10.48
N VAL A 24 -20.26 6.10 -10.65
CA VAL A 24 -20.90 7.41 -10.51
C VAL A 24 -21.20 7.94 -11.90
N ILE A 25 -22.48 8.18 -12.18
CA ILE A 25 -23.01 8.59 -13.49
C ILE A 25 -23.44 10.06 -13.38
N LEU A 26 -22.94 10.90 -14.28
CA LEU A 26 -23.26 12.32 -14.34
C LEU A 26 -24.40 12.59 -15.32
N GLU A 27 -25.07 13.74 -15.17
CA GLU A 27 -26.19 14.19 -16.00
C GLU A 27 -25.90 14.26 -17.51
N ASN A 28 -24.62 14.30 -17.90
CA ASN A 28 -24.18 14.24 -19.29
C ASN A 28 -23.77 12.84 -19.75
N GLY A 29 -24.01 11.80 -18.95
CA GLY A 29 -23.71 10.41 -19.26
C GLY A 29 -22.25 9.98 -18.97
N ILE A 30 -21.39 10.86 -18.49
CA ILE A 30 -20.03 10.49 -18.08
C ILE A 30 -20.08 9.54 -16.89
N ILE A 31 -19.25 8.49 -16.91
CA ILE A 31 -19.17 7.49 -15.86
C ILE A 31 -17.76 7.50 -15.26
N GLY A 32 -17.69 7.72 -13.94
CA GLY A 32 -16.53 7.42 -13.12
C GLY A 32 -16.69 6.04 -12.48
N ARG A 33 -15.74 5.13 -12.68
CA ARG A 33 -15.76 3.78 -12.13
C ARG A 33 -14.57 3.56 -11.23
N ALA A 34 -14.80 3.00 -10.04
CA ALA A 34 -13.75 2.63 -9.11
C ALA A 34 -14.05 1.30 -8.44
N SER A 35 -13.00 0.49 -8.21
CA SER A 35 -13.06 -0.76 -7.51
C SER A 35 -12.22 -0.70 -6.24
N VAL A 36 -12.70 -1.29 -5.15
CA VAL A 36 -12.12 -1.13 -3.81
C VAL A 36 -11.17 -2.30 -3.52
N PRO A 37 -9.93 -2.05 -3.04
CA PRO A 37 -9.03 -3.10 -2.59
C PRO A 37 -9.44 -3.67 -1.22
N SER A 38 -8.93 -4.87 -0.88
CA SER A 38 -9.24 -5.59 0.35
C SER A 38 -7.96 -6.14 1.01
N GLY A 39 -7.77 -5.92 2.32
CA GLY A 39 -6.63 -6.45 3.07
C GLY A 39 -6.75 -7.94 3.41
N ALA A 40 -5.61 -8.61 3.63
CA ALA A 40 -5.53 -9.94 4.26
C ALA A 40 -5.22 -9.80 5.75
N SER A 41 -4.15 -9.10 6.09
CA SER A 41 -3.86 -8.58 7.43
C SER A 41 -4.46 -7.19 7.57
N THR A 42 -4.96 -6.85 8.75
CA THR A 42 -5.58 -5.54 9.01
C THR A 42 -5.16 -5.06 10.39
N GLY A 43 -4.69 -3.82 10.48
CA GLY A 43 -4.43 -3.16 11.76
C GLY A 43 -5.72 -3.01 12.58
N GLU A 44 -5.61 -3.06 13.90
CA GLU A 44 -6.76 -2.99 14.82
C GLU A 44 -7.60 -1.71 14.64
N ASN A 45 -6.99 -0.64 14.17
CA ASN A 45 -7.59 0.69 14.06
C ASN A 45 -8.02 1.06 12.64
N GLU A 46 -8.00 0.13 11.68
CA GLU A 46 -8.48 0.39 10.32
C GLU A 46 -9.99 0.65 10.28
N ALA A 47 -10.43 1.43 9.31
CA ALA A 47 -11.85 1.55 8.99
C ALA A 47 -12.42 0.21 8.52
N LEU A 48 -13.67 -0.08 8.92
CA LEU A 48 -14.28 -1.39 8.75
C LEU A 48 -14.62 -1.70 7.29
N GLU A 49 -14.07 -2.76 6.76
CA GLU A 49 -14.57 -3.40 5.54
C GLU A 49 -15.83 -4.22 5.87
N LEU A 50 -16.99 -3.76 5.41
CA LEU A 50 -18.26 -4.44 5.72
C LEU A 50 -18.43 -5.70 4.89
N ARG A 51 -18.51 -6.84 5.57
CA ARG A 51 -18.78 -8.17 5.01
C ARG A 51 -20.15 -8.68 5.44
N ASP A 52 -20.72 -9.58 4.62
CA ASP A 52 -22.07 -10.12 4.87
C ASP A 52 -22.12 -11.12 6.02
N HIS A 53 -21.03 -11.84 6.28
CA HIS A 53 -20.92 -12.95 7.24
C HIS A 53 -21.91 -14.09 6.99
N ASP A 54 -22.49 -14.16 5.80
CA ASP A 54 -23.35 -15.26 5.35
C ASP A 54 -22.50 -16.39 4.77
N ARG A 55 -22.31 -17.45 5.54
CA ARG A 55 -21.46 -18.59 5.15
C ARG A 55 -21.97 -19.36 3.92
N THR A 56 -23.24 -19.16 3.53
CA THR A 56 -23.81 -19.79 2.32
C THR A 56 -23.32 -19.12 1.03
N ARG A 57 -22.74 -17.91 1.14
CA ARG A 57 -22.17 -17.15 0.01
C ARG A 57 -20.74 -16.77 0.31
N TYR A 58 -19.82 -17.16 -0.61
CA TYR A 58 -18.40 -16.80 -0.53
C TYR A 58 -17.77 -17.04 0.86
N ASN A 59 -18.20 -18.09 1.56
CA ASN A 59 -17.73 -18.43 2.91
C ASN A 59 -17.85 -17.28 3.93
N GLY A 60 -18.86 -16.43 3.78
CA GLY A 60 -19.09 -15.26 4.65
C GLY A 60 -18.46 -13.95 4.16
N LYS A 61 -17.68 -13.99 3.07
CA LYS A 61 -16.93 -12.83 2.55
C LYS A 61 -17.73 -11.95 1.57
N GLY A 62 -19.03 -12.23 1.32
CA GLY A 62 -19.88 -11.41 0.46
C GLY A 62 -19.93 -9.94 0.89
N VAL A 63 -20.28 -9.04 -0.04
CA VAL A 63 -20.36 -7.59 0.19
C VAL A 63 -21.71 -6.98 -0.18
N GLN A 64 -22.75 -7.81 -0.26
CA GLN A 64 -24.08 -7.35 -0.67
C GLN A 64 -24.72 -6.36 0.31
N LYS A 65 -24.42 -6.48 1.63
CA LYS A 65 -24.86 -5.46 2.62
C LYS A 65 -24.31 -4.09 2.28
N ALA A 66 -23.01 -4.01 2.00
CA ALA A 66 -22.37 -2.76 1.62
C ALA A 66 -22.91 -2.21 0.29
N VAL A 67 -23.12 -3.05 -0.72
CA VAL A 67 -23.80 -2.68 -1.98
C VAL A 67 -25.22 -2.15 -1.73
N LYS A 68 -25.97 -2.79 -0.84
CA LYS A 68 -27.31 -2.34 -0.44
C LYS A 68 -27.27 -0.96 0.21
N HIS A 69 -26.27 -0.70 1.07
CA HIS A 69 -26.08 0.61 1.69
C HIS A 69 -25.74 1.70 0.67
N ILE A 70 -24.97 1.39 -0.37
CA ILE A 70 -24.75 2.32 -1.49
C ILE A 70 -26.09 2.74 -2.09
N HIS A 71 -26.95 1.79 -2.46
CA HIS A 71 -28.20 2.08 -3.17
C HIS A 71 -29.26 2.72 -2.28
N GLN A 72 -29.40 2.31 -1.01
CA GLN A 72 -30.51 2.71 -0.15
C GLN A 72 -30.22 3.97 0.69
N HIS A 73 -28.95 4.25 0.96
CA HIS A 73 -28.58 5.31 1.90
C HIS A 73 -27.64 6.34 1.29
N LEU A 74 -26.53 5.90 0.69
CA LEU A 74 -25.48 6.81 0.21
C LEU A 74 -25.89 7.49 -1.12
N ALA A 75 -26.33 6.73 -2.11
CA ALA A 75 -26.72 7.27 -3.40
C ALA A 75 -27.86 8.31 -3.29
N PRO A 76 -28.98 8.07 -2.57
CA PRO A 76 -30.02 9.07 -2.41
C PRO A 76 -29.57 10.39 -1.80
N ALA A 77 -28.57 10.35 -0.92
CA ALA A 77 -28.02 11.56 -0.28
C ALA A 77 -27.06 12.36 -1.18
N LEU A 78 -26.54 11.73 -2.24
CA LEU A 78 -25.52 12.30 -3.11
C LEU A 78 -26.05 12.67 -4.51
N ILE A 79 -27.16 12.08 -4.97
CA ILE A 79 -27.80 12.44 -6.23
C ILE A 79 -28.17 13.93 -6.21
N GLY A 80 -27.84 14.64 -7.30
CA GLY A 80 -28.05 16.09 -7.44
C GLY A 80 -26.93 16.96 -6.86
N LYS A 81 -25.95 16.38 -6.11
CA LYS A 81 -24.76 17.12 -5.68
C LYS A 81 -23.82 17.40 -6.86
N ASP A 82 -23.00 18.43 -6.70
CA ASP A 82 -21.95 18.76 -7.66
C ASP A 82 -20.77 17.77 -7.53
N VAL A 83 -20.43 17.08 -8.64
CA VAL A 83 -19.32 16.11 -8.68
C VAL A 83 -17.96 16.74 -8.35
N PHE A 84 -17.81 18.05 -8.49
CA PHE A 84 -16.56 18.77 -8.18
C PHE A 84 -16.39 19.08 -6.69
N ASP A 85 -17.42 18.90 -5.88
CA ASP A 85 -17.35 19.07 -4.42
C ASP A 85 -16.96 17.76 -3.72
N GLN A 86 -15.75 17.24 -4.01
CA GLN A 86 -15.24 16.01 -3.44
C GLN A 86 -15.33 15.99 -1.90
N ARG A 87 -14.85 17.07 -1.25
CA ARG A 87 -14.85 17.14 0.22
C ARG A 87 -16.25 17.17 0.81
N GLY A 88 -17.17 17.90 0.21
CA GLY A 88 -18.57 17.94 0.65
C GLY A 88 -19.30 16.61 0.44
N ILE A 89 -18.95 15.86 -0.62
CA ILE A 89 -19.46 14.51 -0.87
C ILE A 89 -18.92 13.53 0.18
N ASP A 90 -17.61 13.49 0.39
CA ASP A 90 -16.97 12.62 1.36
C ASP A 90 -17.48 12.91 2.78
N GLN A 91 -17.56 14.19 3.18
CA GLN A 91 -18.09 14.59 4.48
C GLN A 91 -19.55 14.17 4.66
N THR A 92 -20.37 14.29 3.63
CA THR A 92 -21.78 13.84 3.67
C THR A 92 -21.86 12.34 4.00
N MET A 93 -20.99 11.52 3.41
CA MET A 93 -20.96 10.08 3.67
C MET A 93 -20.47 9.76 5.09
N ILE A 94 -19.44 10.50 5.55
CA ILE A 94 -18.91 10.38 6.92
C ILE A 94 -19.98 10.72 7.95
N ASP A 95 -20.68 11.84 7.77
CA ASP A 95 -21.73 12.30 8.70
C ASP A 95 -22.93 11.33 8.74
N LEU A 96 -23.30 10.76 7.61
CA LEU A 96 -24.37 9.76 7.51
C LEU A 96 -23.99 8.43 8.19
N ASP A 97 -22.73 8.02 8.10
CA ASP A 97 -22.23 6.86 8.83
C ASP A 97 -22.18 7.14 10.32
N GLY A 98 -21.57 8.25 10.72
CA GLY A 98 -21.50 8.74 12.10
C GLY A 98 -20.66 7.88 13.04
N SER A 99 -20.04 6.79 12.56
CA SER A 99 -19.14 5.96 13.36
C SER A 99 -17.68 6.27 13.09
N PRO A 100 -16.77 6.17 14.08
CA PRO A 100 -15.35 6.48 13.88
C PRO A 100 -14.65 5.59 12.83
N THR A 101 -15.12 4.36 12.68
CA THR A 101 -14.53 3.34 11.78
C THR A 101 -15.38 3.06 10.54
N LYS A 102 -16.37 3.90 10.24
CA LYS A 102 -17.31 3.71 9.11
C LYS A 102 -18.05 2.36 9.17
N SER A 103 -18.34 1.89 10.39
CA SER A 103 -18.90 0.55 10.64
C SER A 103 -20.37 0.40 10.26
N LYS A 104 -21.10 1.51 10.08
CA LYS A 104 -22.53 1.47 9.72
C LYS A 104 -22.75 1.10 8.26
N PHE A 105 -22.02 1.73 7.33
CA PHE A 105 -22.17 1.50 5.90
C PHE A 105 -21.02 0.71 5.30
N GLY A 106 -19.88 0.69 5.96
CA GLY A 106 -18.64 0.08 5.51
C GLY A 106 -17.73 1.06 4.79
N ALA A 107 -16.44 1.08 5.18
CA ALA A 107 -15.42 1.87 4.51
C ALA A 107 -15.31 1.52 3.02
N ASN A 108 -15.54 0.26 2.65
CA ASN A 108 -15.54 -0.20 1.27
C ASN A 108 -16.66 0.44 0.43
N ALA A 109 -17.88 0.61 0.97
CA ALA A 109 -18.97 1.31 0.28
C ALA A 109 -18.66 2.80 0.08
N ILE A 110 -18.18 3.45 1.12
CA ILE A 110 -17.85 4.89 1.13
C ILE A 110 -16.67 5.17 0.19
N LEU A 111 -15.60 4.40 0.27
CA LEU A 111 -14.42 4.57 -0.59
C LEU A 111 -14.73 4.36 -2.07
N GLY A 112 -15.54 3.34 -2.40
CA GLY A 112 -15.94 3.09 -3.77
C GLY A 112 -16.60 4.30 -4.41
N ILE A 113 -17.50 4.97 -3.69
CA ILE A 113 -18.13 6.22 -4.15
C ILE A 113 -17.11 7.35 -4.23
N SER A 114 -16.30 7.56 -3.19
CA SER A 114 -15.31 8.64 -3.13
C SER A 114 -14.35 8.62 -4.32
N MET A 115 -13.78 7.45 -4.64
CA MET A 115 -12.89 7.29 -5.80
C MET A 115 -13.63 7.45 -7.13
N ALA A 116 -14.86 6.91 -7.25
CA ALA A 116 -15.64 7.00 -8.48
C ALA A 116 -16.06 8.45 -8.79
N VAL A 117 -16.36 9.25 -7.76
CA VAL A 117 -16.64 10.71 -7.88
C VAL A 117 -15.43 11.43 -8.46
N ALA A 118 -14.23 11.22 -7.89
CA ALA A 118 -13.02 11.86 -8.41
C ALA A 118 -12.72 11.49 -9.87
N LYS A 119 -12.94 10.23 -10.25
CA LYS A 119 -12.80 9.77 -11.64
C LYS A 119 -13.84 10.36 -12.58
N ALA A 120 -15.10 10.50 -12.12
CA ALA A 120 -16.14 11.14 -12.89
C ALA A 120 -15.83 12.63 -13.12
N ALA A 121 -15.38 13.31 -12.08
CA ALA A 121 -14.99 14.73 -12.13
C ALA A 121 -13.80 14.97 -13.08
N ALA A 122 -12.75 14.17 -12.99
CA ALA A 122 -11.60 14.23 -13.88
C ALA A 122 -12.00 14.06 -15.35
N LYS A 123 -12.82 13.05 -15.64
CA LYS A 123 -13.36 12.81 -16.99
C LYS A 123 -14.23 13.97 -17.47
N ALA A 124 -15.06 14.55 -16.59
CA ALA A 124 -15.92 15.70 -16.94
C ALA A 124 -15.11 16.94 -17.34
N LEU A 125 -13.94 17.12 -16.75
CA LEU A 125 -13.00 18.19 -17.09
C LEU A 125 -12.07 17.81 -18.26
N ASN A 126 -12.13 16.56 -18.73
CA ASN A 126 -11.22 16.00 -19.74
C ASN A 126 -9.74 16.16 -19.36
N ILE A 127 -9.40 15.89 -18.08
CA ILE A 127 -8.04 15.90 -17.55
C ILE A 127 -7.72 14.56 -16.88
N PRO A 128 -6.45 14.14 -16.86
CA PRO A 128 -6.03 12.93 -16.15
C PRO A 128 -6.34 12.99 -14.65
N LEU A 129 -6.61 11.83 -14.04
CA LEU A 129 -6.97 11.76 -12.63
C LEU A 129 -5.87 12.33 -11.72
N TYR A 130 -4.60 12.04 -11.99
CA TYR A 130 -3.50 12.58 -11.18
C TYR A 130 -3.45 14.11 -11.20
N ARG A 131 -3.80 14.76 -12.34
CA ARG A 131 -3.88 16.22 -12.43
C ARG A 131 -5.13 16.78 -11.75
N TYR A 132 -6.24 16.06 -11.82
CA TYR A 132 -7.45 16.47 -11.12
C TYR A 132 -7.24 16.51 -9.60
N ILE A 133 -6.61 15.48 -9.05
CA ILE A 133 -6.34 15.39 -7.60
C ILE A 133 -5.24 16.37 -7.16
N GLY A 134 -4.12 16.42 -7.89
CA GLY A 134 -2.91 17.12 -7.43
C GLY A 134 -2.65 18.48 -8.08
N GLY A 135 -3.44 18.89 -9.09
CA GLY A 135 -3.28 20.17 -9.77
C GLY A 135 -2.08 20.23 -10.72
N MET A 136 -1.53 21.44 -10.90
CA MET A 136 -0.46 21.68 -11.87
C MET A 136 0.91 21.17 -11.45
N ASN A 137 1.14 21.00 -10.15
CA ASN A 137 2.44 20.65 -9.59
C ASN A 137 2.61 19.13 -9.38
N THR A 138 2.20 18.31 -10.37
CA THR A 138 2.19 16.86 -10.34
C THR A 138 3.13 16.31 -11.41
N TYR A 139 4.36 15.99 -11.04
CA TYR A 139 5.41 15.60 -11.98
C TYR A 139 6.40 14.57 -11.43
N VAL A 140 6.23 14.11 -10.18
CA VAL A 140 7.13 13.15 -9.56
C VAL A 140 6.60 11.74 -9.78
N LEU A 141 7.33 10.94 -10.57
CA LEU A 141 7.10 9.50 -10.71
C LEU A 141 7.68 8.78 -9.48
N PRO A 142 6.91 7.88 -8.85
CA PRO A 142 7.36 7.22 -7.63
C PRO A 142 8.45 6.16 -7.89
N VAL A 143 9.38 6.00 -6.97
CA VAL A 143 10.25 4.81 -6.89
C VAL A 143 9.36 3.63 -6.47
N PRO A 144 9.28 2.55 -7.27
CA PRO A 144 8.51 1.39 -6.88
C PRO A 144 9.25 0.58 -5.81
N MET A 145 8.52 0.15 -4.78
CA MET A 145 8.93 -0.83 -3.79
C MET A 145 8.28 -2.16 -4.20
N MET A 146 9.06 -3.05 -4.80
CA MET A 146 8.57 -4.25 -5.47
C MET A 146 8.77 -5.47 -4.58
N ASN A 147 7.69 -6.04 -4.04
CA ASN A 147 7.74 -7.23 -3.21
C ASN A 147 8.12 -8.47 -4.04
N ILE A 148 9.35 -8.98 -3.90
CA ILE A 148 9.87 -10.10 -4.71
C ILE A 148 10.00 -11.42 -3.95
N ILE A 149 10.03 -11.39 -2.59
CA ILE A 149 9.94 -12.58 -1.72
C ILE A 149 8.91 -12.31 -0.63
N ASN A 150 8.02 -13.29 -0.41
CA ASN A 150 6.99 -13.27 0.63
C ASN A 150 7.38 -14.22 1.78
N GLY A 151 7.06 -13.81 3.01
CA GLY A 151 7.11 -14.61 4.23
C GLY A 151 5.90 -14.29 5.12
N GLY A 152 6.04 -14.46 6.43
CA GLY A 152 4.99 -14.16 7.41
C GLY A 152 3.65 -14.76 7.04
N SER A 153 2.59 -13.97 7.22
CA SER A 153 1.22 -14.39 6.87
C SER A 153 0.94 -14.45 5.36
N HIS A 154 1.87 -14.02 4.50
CA HIS A 154 1.76 -14.06 3.04
C HIS A 154 2.35 -15.34 2.41
N SER A 155 2.92 -16.27 3.21
CA SER A 155 3.58 -17.48 2.74
C SER A 155 3.58 -18.56 3.80
N ASP A 156 3.65 -19.83 3.38
CA ASP A 156 3.91 -20.99 4.26
C ASP A 156 5.42 -21.17 4.54
N ALA A 157 6.28 -20.26 4.07
CA ALA A 157 7.71 -20.32 4.29
C ALA A 157 8.07 -19.99 5.75
N PRO A 158 9.13 -20.63 6.31
CA PRO A 158 9.58 -20.38 7.68
C PRO A 158 10.38 -19.06 7.76
N ILE A 159 9.73 -17.95 7.47
CA ILE A 159 10.29 -16.60 7.49
C ILE A 159 9.31 -15.71 8.25
N ALA A 160 9.75 -15.00 9.29
CA ALA A 160 8.88 -14.15 10.09
C ALA A 160 8.48 -12.87 9.38
N PHE A 161 9.39 -12.22 8.65
CA PHE A 161 9.09 -10.98 7.94
C PHE A 161 8.20 -11.24 6.72
N GLN A 162 7.21 -10.37 6.52
CA GLN A 162 6.14 -10.58 5.57
C GLN A 162 6.56 -10.30 4.13
N GLU A 163 7.38 -9.24 3.89
CA GLU A 163 7.76 -8.85 2.54
C GLU A 163 9.21 -8.38 2.45
N PHE A 164 9.85 -8.80 1.36
CA PHE A 164 11.18 -8.36 0.96
C PHE A 164 11.08 -7.65 -0.39
N MET A 165 11.32 -6.36 -0.39
CA MET A 165 11.14 -5.50 -1.54
C MET A 165 12.46 -5.04 -2.11
N ILE A 166 12.55 -4.89 -3.44
CA ILE A 166 13.62 -4.16 -4.11
C ILE A 166 13.15 -2.76 -4.48
N ARG A 167 14.07 -1.80 -4.43
CA ARG A 167 13.85 -0.39 -4.73
C ARG A 167 14.91 0.08 -5.72
N PRO A 168 14.59 0.31 -7.01
CA PRO A 168 15.56 0.72 -8.04
C PRO A 168 15.88 2.23 -7.94
N VAL A 169 16.53 2.64 -6.87
CA VAL A 169 16.81 4.04 -6.53
C VAL A 169 17.84 4.70 -7.46
N GLY A 170 18.69 3.91 -8.12
CA GLY A 170 19.68 4.38 -9.07
C GLY A 170 19.14 4.70 -10.46
N ALA A 171 17.89 4.31 -10.77
CA ALA A 171 17.27 4.56 -12.06
C ALA A 171 17.11 6.07 -12.34
N LYS A 172 17.07 6.44 -13.62
CA LYS A 172 16.90 7.83 -14.07
C LYS A 172 15.46 8.17 -14.43
N SER A 173 14.63 7.15 -14.65
CA SER A 173 13.22 7.26 -15.03
C SER A 173 12.42 6.12 -14.40
N PHE A 174 11.12 6.25 -14.36
CA PHE A 174 10.23 5.18 -13.88
C PHE A 174 10.34 3.95 -14.80
N HIS A 175 10.36 4.17 -16.11
CA HIS A 175 10.53 3.10 -17.12
C HIS A 175 11.83 2.30 -16.89
N GLU A 176 12.96 3.00 -16.63
CA GLU A 176 14.21 2.31 -16.30
C GLU A 176 14.10 1.55 -14.97
N GLY A 177 13.54 2.14 -13.93
CA GLY A 177 13.34 1.48 -12.63
C GLY A 177 12.47 0.23 -12.73
N LEU A 178 11.40 0.28 -13.52
CA LEU A 178 10.54 -0.88 -13.76
C LEU A 178 11.29 -1.99 -14.49
N ARG A 179 12.11 -1.64 -15.52
CA ARG A 179 12.97 -2.60 -16.23
C ARG A 179 13.97 -3.26 -15.29
N MET A 180 14.69 -2.47 -14.48
CA MET A 180 15.64 -2.99 -13.49
C MET A 180 14.98 -3.99 -12.53
N GLY A 181 13.80 -3.63 -12.01
CA GLY A 181 13.02 -4.53 -11.16
C GLY A 181 12.66 -5.84 -11.85
N ALA A 182 12.19 -5.78 -13.10
CA ALA A 182 11.82 -6.96 -13.88
C ALA A 182 13.02 -7.90 -14.12
N GLU A 183 14.17 -7.34 -14.47
CA GLU A 183 15.41 -8.10 -14.67
C GLU A 183 15.85 -8.79 -13.36
N VAL A 184 15.84 -8.10 -12.22
CA VAL A 184 16.15 -8.72 -10.92
C VAL A 184 15.14 -9.80 -10.55
N PHE A 185 13.85 -9.57 -10.79
CA PHE A 185 12.80 -10.56 -10.51
C PHE A 185 13.03 -11.86 -11.31
N HIS A 186 13.42 -11.75 -12.58
CA HIS A 186 13.74 -12.92 -13.40
C HIS A 186 15.03 -13.62 -12.96
N GLU A 187 16.07 -12.87 -12.56
CA GLU A 187 17.29 -13.47 -12.02
C GLU A 187 17.04 -14.12 -10.66
N LEU A 188 16.17 -13.56 -9.80
CA LEU A 188 15.77 -14.22 -8.57
C LEU A 188 15.11 -15.57 -8.83
N LYS A 189 14.28 -15.67 -9.88
CA LYS A 189 13.72 -16.96 -10.30
C LYS A 189 14.80 -17.98 -10.65
N ASN A 190 15.89 -17.54 -11.32
CA ASN A 190 17.02 -18.40 -11.65
C ASN A 190 17.80 -18.83 -10.39
N VAL A 191 18.05 -17.90 -9.46
CA VAL A 191 18.69 -18.19 -8.17
C VAL A 191 17.90 -19.22 -7.38
N LEU A 192 16.58 -19.07 -7.25
CA LEU A 192 15.73 -20.01 -6.55
C LEU A 192 15.70 -21.40 -7.19
N LYS A 193 15.60 -21.45 -8.53
CA LYS A 193 15.65 -22.73 -9.27
C LYS A 193 16.99 -23.45 -9.08
N ALA A 194 18.11 -22.74 -9.10
CA ALA A 194 19.44 -23.34 -8.88
C ALA A 194 19.58 -23.95 -7.47
N ARG A 195 18.78 -23.48 -6.51
CA ARG A 195 18.67 -24.03 -5.16
C ARG A 195 17.57 -25.09 -5.00
N ASN A 196 16.89 -25.47 -6.09
CA ASN A 196 15.72 -26.36 -6.09
C ASN A 196 14.55 -25.85 -5.21
N LEU A 197 14.37 -24.54 -5.13
CA LEU A 197 13.29 -23.89 -4.38
C LEU A 197 12.10 -23.56 -5.30
N SER A 198 10.91 -23.45 -4.68
CA SER A 198 9.69 -23.06 -5.39
C SER A 198 9.82 -21.68 -6.02
N THR A 199 9.30 -21.54 -7.24
CA THR A 199 9.10 -20.25 -7.94
C THR A 199 7.60 -19.95 -8.14
N ALA A 200 6.72 -20.56 -7.34
CA ALA A 200 5.33 -20.16 -7.23
C ALA A 200 5.24 -18.77 -6.59
N VAL A 201 4.25 -18.00 -7.01
CA VAL A 201 4.06 -16.63 -6.52
C VAL A 201 2.88 -16.56 -5.54
N GLY A 202 3.01 -15.69 -4.55
CA GLY A 202 1.94 -15.38 -3.60
C GLY A 202 0.94 -14.36 -4.15
N ASP A 203 0.06 -13.87 -3.26
CA ASP A 203 -1.03 -12.96 -3.59
C ASP A 203 -0.57 -11.65 -4.23
N GLU A 204 0.61 -11.18 -3.88
CA GLU A 204 1.19 -9.93 -4.39
C GLU A 204 2.17 -10.11 -5.54
N GLY A 205 2.31 -11.33 -6.05
CA GLY A 205 3.12 -11.65 -7.22
C GLY A 205 4.61 -11.93 -6.94
N GLY A 206 5.09 -11.77 -5.70
CA GLY A 206 6.43 -12.18 -5.28
C GLY A 206 6.53 -13.68 -5.06
N PHE A 207 7.76 -14.24 -5.11
CA PHE A 207 7.98 -15.67 -4.86
C PHE A 207 7.73 -16.02 -3.40
N ALA A 208 7.33 -17.26 -3.14
CA ALA A 208 7.11 -17.83 -1.81
C ALA A 208 7.94 -19.10 -1.61
N PRO A 209 9.28 -19.01 -1.60
CA PRO A 209 10.17 -20.16 -1.43
C PRO A 209 10.34 -20.53 0.04
N SER A 210 10.53 -21.82 0.36
CA SER A 210 10.93 -22.25 1.70
C SER A 210 12.42 -21.96 1.94
N LEU A 211 12.72 -20.75 2.39
CA LEU A 211 14.05 -20.29 2.78
C LEU A 211 14.27 -20.45 4.28
N ASN A 212 15.51 -20.35 4.73
CA ASN A 212 15.91 -20.55 6.13
C ASN A 212 15.93 -19.22 6.91
N GLY A 213 14.79 -18.48 6.90
CA GLY A 213 14.64 -17.22 7.62
C GLY A 213 15.03 -15.98 6.81
N THR A 214 15.02 -14.85 7.51
CA THR A 214 15.18 -13.50 6.95
C THR A 214 16.51 -13.31 6.20
N GLU A 215 17.63 -13.73 6.79
CA GLU A 215 18.95 -13.50 6.18
C GLU A 215 19.14 -14.31 4.89
N ASP A 216 18.60 -15.54 4.82
CA ASP A 216 18.66 -16.36 3.60
C ASP A 216 17.86 -15.71 2.45
N ALA A 217 16.74 -15.06 2.76
CA ALA A 217 15.99 -14.30 1.79
C ALA A 217 16.79 -13.10 1.27
N LEU A 218 17.42 -12.34 2.14
CA LEU A 218 18.26 -11.20 1.78
C LEU A 218 19.45 -11.60 0.91
N GLU A 219 20.12 -12.72 1.22
CA GLU A 219 21.24 -13.24 0.41
C GLU A 219 20.76 -13.65 -1.01
N CYS A 220 19.60 -14.29 -1.13
CA CYS A 220 19.01 -14.59 -2.45
C CYS A 220 18.77 -13.34 -3.27
N ILE A 221 18.25 -12.28 -2.66
CA ILE A 221 18.00 -11.01 -3.33
C ILE A 221 19.31 -10.35 -3.77
N LEU A 222 20.34 -10.33 -2.92
CA LEU A 222 21.65 -9.80 -3.28
C LEU A 222 22.29 -10.54 -4.46
N LEU A 223 22.16 -11.88 -4.49
CA LEU A 223 22.62 -12.69 -5.61
C LEU A 223 21.88 -12.32 -6.90
N ALA A 224 20.55 -12.14 -6.82
CA ALA A 224 19.74 -11.77 -7.97
C ALA A 224 20.07 -10.36 -8.50
N ILE A 225 20.26 -9.37 -7.63
CA ILE A 225 20.67 -8.00 -8.00
C ILE A 225 22.00 -8.03 -8.76
N LYS A 226 23.00 -8.76 -8.24
CA LYS A 226 24.32 -8.89 -8.88
C LYS A 226 24.24 -9.65 -10.20
N ALA A 227 23.45 -10.74 -10.26
CA ALA A 227 23.27 -11.53 -11.48
C ALA A 227 22.59 -10.71 -12.60
N ALA A 228 21.68 -9.80 -12.24
CA ALA A 228 21.08 -8.85 -13.17
C ALA A 228 22.03 -7.73 -13.62
N GLY A 229 23.26 -7.67 -13.08
CA GLY A 229 24.26 -6.67 -13.46
C GLY A 229 24.16 -5.34 -12.70
N TYR A 230 23.42 -5.29 -11.60
CA TYR A 230 23.25 -4.10 -10.78
C TYR A 230 24.08 -4.13 -9.51
N GLU A 231 24.46 -2.94 -9.04
CA GLU A 231 25.24 -2.75 -7.82
C GLU A 231 24.28 -2.52 -6.62
N PRO A 232 24.28 -3.45 -5.61
CA PRO A 232 23.50 -3.25 -4.39
C PRO A 232 23.86 -1.92 -3.71
N GLN A 233 22.88 -1.27 -3.10
CA GLN A 233 22.96 0.02 -2.42
C GLN A 233 23.06 1.24 -3.37
N LYS A 234 23.69 1.10 -4.52
CA LYS A 234 23.84 2.20 -5.49
C LYS A 234 22.69 2.23 -6.51
N ASP A 235 22.45 1.10 -7.16
CA ASP A 235 21.42 0.97 -8.17
C ASP A 235 20.10 0.50 -7.55
N ILE A 236 20.19 -0.49 -6.67
CA ILE A 236 19.03 -1.10 -6.01
C ILE A 236 19.29 -1.22 -4.50
N THR A 237 18.34 -0.73 -3.71
CA THR A 237 18.26 -0.94 -2.26
C THR A 237 17.17 -1.94 -1.91
N ILE A 238 17.12 -2.37 -0.65
CA ILE A 238 16.13 -3.31 -0.13
C ILE A 238 15.20 -2.58 0.84
N GLY A 239 13.89 -2.82 0.71
CA GLY A 239 12.88 -2.50 1.69
C GLY A 239 12.38 -3.76 2.37
N LEU A 240 12.07 -3.68 3.64
CA LEU A 240 11.42 -4.73 4.41
C LEU A 240 10.03 -4.30 4.85
N ASP A 241 9.10 -5.23 4.86
CA ASP A 241 7.88 -5.16 5.67
C ASP A 241 7.93 -6.29 6.69
N CYS A 242 8.14 -5.92 7.95
CA CYS A 242 8.27 -6.91 9.02
C CYS A 242 6.91 -7.40 9.49
N ALA A 243 5.85 -6.59 9.38
CA ALA A 243 4.52 -6.84 9.93
C ALA A 243 4.58 -7.35 11.38
N SER A 244 5.35 -6.66 12.21
CA SER A 244 5.80 -7.17 13.51
C SER A 244 4.66 -7.42 14.50
N SER A 245 3.50 -6.79 14.33
CA SER A 245 2.30 -7.06 15.11
C SER A 245 1.84 -8.51 15.01
N GLU A 246 2.13 -9.18 13.89
CA GLU A 246 1.75 -10.57 13.65
C GLU A 246 2.46 -11.58 14.58
N PHE A 247 3.65 -11.26 15.08
CA PHE A 247 4.43 -12.11 15.99
C PHE A 247 4.80 -11.40 17.31
N TYR A 248 4.09 -10.32 17.66
CA TYR A 248 4.23 -9.65 18.95
C TYR A 248 3.17 -10.16 19.92
N LEU A 249 3.63 -10.79 21.01
CA LEU A 249 2.76 -11.37 22.04
C LEU A 249 3.35 -11.11 23.43
N ASP A 250 2.51 -10.62 24.36
CA ASP A 250 2.88 -10.38 25.76
C ASP A 250 4.16 -9.55 25.96
N GLY A 251 4.39 -8.56 25.06
CA GLY A 251 5.57 -7.69 25.14
C GLY A 251 6.83 -8.26 24.50
N LEU A 252 6.73 -9.37 23.77
CA LEU A 252 7.85 -10.05 23.14
C LEU A 252 7.58 -10.30 21.66
N TYR A 253 8.62 -10.23 20.85
CA TYR A 253 8.63 -10.59 19.43
C TYR A 253 9.00 -12.07 19.30
N ASP A 254 7.97 -12.91 19.12
CA ASP A 254 8.09 -14.36 19.07
C ASP A 254 8.20 -14.89 17.65
N TYR A 255 9.40 -15.06 17.15
CA TYR A 255 9.68 -15.59 15.82
C TYR A 255 9.32 -17.07 15.67
N THR A 256 9.10 -17.79 16.78
CA THR A 256 8.73 -19.22 16.73
C THR A 256 7.40 -19.46 16.04
N LYS A 257 6.54 -18.43 15.98
CA LYS A 257 5.27 -18.48 15.24
C LYS A 257 5.46 -18.84 13.76
N PHE A 258 6.55 -18.40 13.14
CA PHE A 258 6.81 -18.60 11.71
C PHE A 258 8.06 -19.45 11.45
N GLU A 259 9.14 -19.28 12.22
CA GLU A 259 10.45 -19.84 11.93
C GLU A 259 10.74 -21.16 12.68
N GLY A 260 9.74 -21.67 13.43
CA GLY A 260 9.83 -22.94 14.17
C GLY A 260 10.38 -22.81 15.60
N LEU A 261 10.26 -23.88 16.36
CA LEU A 261 10.43 -23.89 17.83
C LEU A 261 11.80 -23.42 18.35
N ASN A 262 12.82 -23.40 17.50
CA ASN A 262 14.17 -22.97 17.88
C ASN A 262 14.47 -21.51 17.50
N ALA A 263 13.49 -20.81 16.95
CA ALA A 263 13.66 -19.40 16.57
C ALA A 263 13.74 -18.49 17.81
N SER A 264 14.23 -17.27 17.59
CA SER A 264 14.45 -16.31 18.66
C SER A 264 13.14 -15.74 19.19
N ILE A 265 13.12 -15.48 20.49
CA ILE A 265 12.12 -14.60 21.14
C ILE A 265 12.88 -13.36 21.60
N ARG A 266 12.40 -12.16 21.25
CA ARG A 266 13.10 -10.90 21.50
C ARG A 266 12.25 -9.92 22.28
N THR A 267 12.86 -9.20 23.19
CA THR A 267 12.32 -7.97 23.77
C THR A 267 12.32 -6.84 22.72
N SER A 268 11.63 -5.74 22.98
CA SER A 268 11.66 -4.56 22.07
C SER A 268 13.09 -4.06 21.84
N TYR A 269 13.93 -4.05 22.88
CA TYR A 269 15.34 -3.66 22.75
C TYR A 269 16.15 -4.59 21.85
N GLU A 270 15.96 -5.89 21.99
CA GLU A 270 16.64 -6.91 21.15
C GLU A 270 16.12 -6.88 19.71
N GLN A 271 14.83 -6.59 19.50
CA GLN A 271 14.26 -6.40 18.17
C GLN A 271 14.89 -5.18 17.48
N VAL A 272 15.01 -4.05 18.16
CA VAL A 272 15.68 -2.85 17.64
C VAL A 272 17.15 -3.16 17.28
N ASN A 273 17.87 -3.87 18.15
CA ASN A 273 19.26 -4.25 17.85
C ASN A 273 19.36 -5.16 16.62
N TYR A 274 18.44 -6.11 16.46
CA TYR A 274 18.41 -7.01 15.31
C TYR A 274 18.17 -6.24 14.00
N LEU A 275 17.20 -5.33 13.99
CA LEU A 275 16.93 -4.48 12.82
C LEU A 275 18.11 -3.57 12.47
N GLU A 276 18.79 -3.03 13.49
CA GLU A 276 19.99 -2.22 13.28
C GLU A 276 21.11 -3.06 12.65
N GLU A 277 21.35 -4.28 13.13
CA GLU A 277 22.38 -5.18 12.57
C GLU A 277 22.05 -5.58 11.12
N LEU A 278 20.79 -5.86 10.80
CA LEU A 278 20.38 -6.08 9.40
C LEU A 278 20.69 -4.88 8.51
N CYS A 279 20.41 -3.66 8.97
CA CYS A 279 20.74 -2.43 8.22
C CYS A 279 22.25 -2.17 8.09
N LYS A 280 23.09 -2.70 8.99
CA LYS A 280 24.56 -2.62 8.86
C LYS A 280 25.09 -3.62 7.84
N LYS A 281 24.50 -4.80 7.78
CA LYS A 281 24.94 -5.92 6.96
C LYS A 281 24.43 -5.86 5.52
N TYR A 282 23.22 -5.37 5.32
CA TYR A 282 22.52 -5.36 4.03
C TYR A 282 22.16 -3.96 3.56
N PRO A 283 21.96 -3.72 2.25
CA PRO A 283 21.62 -2.41 1.70
C PRO A 283 20.14 -2.07 1.95
N ILE A 284 19.71 -2.17 3.21
CA ILE A 284 18.35 -1.86 3.63
C ILE A 284 18.25 -0.36 3.90
N ASP A 285 17.31 0.32 3.22
CA ASP A 285 17.06 1.75 3.37
C ASP A 285 15.61 2.07 3.77
N SER A 286 14.75 1.04 3.91
CA SER A 286 13.36 1.20 4.36
C SER A 286 12.91 -0.03 5.15
N ILE A 287 12.28 0.18 6.30
CA ILE A 287 11.65 -0.84 7.14
C ILE A 287 10.23 -0.38 7.46
N GLU A 288 9.25 -1.19 7.05
CA GLU A 288 7.84 -1.02 7.38
C GLU A 288 7.51 -1.93 8.57
N ASP A 289 6.76 -1.39 9.52
CA ASP A 289 6.29 -2.05 10.75
C ASP A 289 7.36 -2.91 11.43
N GLY A 290 8.55 -2.32 11.61
CA GLY A 290 9.67 -2.98 12.29
C GLY A 290 9.39 -3.26 13.76
N MET A 291 8.42 -2.55 14.36
CA MET A 291 7.88 -2.77 15.70
C MET A 291 6.36 -2.95 15.58
N ALA A 292 5.75 -3.57 16.59
CA ALA A 292 4.30 -3.77 16.65
C ALA A 292 3.54 -2.45 16.80
N GLU A 293 2.30 -2.39 16.31
CA GLU A 293 1.43 -1.20 16.32
C GLU A 293 1.14 -0.65 17.73
N ASN A 294 1.25 -1.50 18.75
CA ASN A 294 1.04 -1.13 20.16
C ASN A 294 2.35 -0.87 20.92
N ASP A 295 3.52 -1.12 20.33
CA ASP A 295 4.84 -0.92 20.97
C ASP A 295 5.43 0.47 20.66
N TRP A 296 4.78 1.53 21.12
CA TRP A 296 5.19 2.92 20.86
C TRP A 296 6.58 3.26 21.41
N GLU A 297 6.97 2.69 22.55
CA GLU A 297 8.30 2.87 23.13
C GLU A 297 9.37 2.19 22.23
N GLY A 298 9.09 1.00 21.74
CA GLY A 298 9.95 0.32 20.77
C GLY A 298 10.08 1.12 19.46
N TRP A 299 8.99 1.69 18.94
CA TRP A 299 9.01 2.55 17.76
C TRP A 299 9.87 3.79 17.96
N LYS A 300 9.75 4.46 19.11
CA LYS A 300 10.59 5.61 19.47
C LYS A 300 12.05 5.21 19.52
N MET A 301 12.38 4.11 20.21
CA MET A 301 13.74 3.59 20.31
C MET A 301 14.32 3.25 18.93
N LEU A 302 13.56 2.60 18.06
CA LEU A 302 13.97 2.28 16.69
C LEU A 302 14.26 3.55 15.90
N THR A 303 13.37 4.57 16.03
CA THR A 303 13.51 5.83 15.30
C THR A 303 14.76 6.59 15.74
N GLU A 304 15.02 6.69 17.03
CA GLU A 304 16.23 7.31 17.56
C GLU A 304 17.51 6.59 17.10
N ARG A 305 17.45 5.25 17.02
CA ARG A 305 18.60 4.42 16.68
C ARG A 305 18.99 4.49 15.21
N ILE A 306 18.05 4.31 14.29
CA ILE A 306 18.33 4.16 12.85
C ILE A 306 17.53 5.10 11.93
N GLY A 307 16.62 5.92 12.45
CA GLY A 307 15.77 6.80 11.62
C GLY A 307 16.55 7.86 10.83
N HIS A 308 17.78 8.18 11.22
CA HIS A 308 18.66 9.12 10.50
C HIS A 308 19.21 8.55 9.18
N ARG A 309 19.18 7.23 8.98
CA ARG A 309 19.74 6.53 7.80
C ARG A 309 18.75 5.58 7.11
N CYS A 310 17.66 5.22 7.78
CA CYS A 310 16.65 4.28 7.29
C CYS A 310 15.27 4.93 7.36
N GLN A 311 14.50 4.75 6.31
CA GLN A 311 13.08 5.11 6.31
C GLN A 311 12.32 4.11 7.19
N LEU A 312 11.62 4.61 8.20
CA LEU A 312 10.83 3.82 9.14
C LEU A 312 9.36 4.12 8.90
N VAL A 313 8.67 3.14 8.32
CA VAL A 313 7.32 3.30 7.78
C VAL A 313 6.31 2.71 8.76
N GLY A 314 5.37 3.53 9.22
CA GLY A 314 4.21 3.03 9.96
C GLY A 314 3.07 2.69 8.99
N ASP A 315 2.70 1.41 8.92
CA ASP A 315 1.48 0.91 8.29
C ASP A 315 0.39 0.71 9.35
N ASP A 316 0.45 -0.38 10.11
CA ASP A 316 -0.52 -0.65 11.19
C ASP A 316 -0.42 0.39 12.31
N LEU A 317 0.76 0.97 12.53
CA LEU A 317 0.96 2.04 13.49
C LEU A 317 0.09 3.28 13.22
N PHE A 318 -0.09 3.65 11.94
CA PHE A 318 -0.75 4.90 11.55
C PHE A 318 -2.08 4.71 10.83
N VAL A 319 -2.30 3.57 10.19
CA VAL A 319 -3.53 3.17 9.47
C VAL A 319 -4.10 4.29 8.58
N THR A 320 -3.23 5.07 7.92
CA THR A 320 -3.61 6.23 7.09
C THR A 320 -4.46 7.27 7.83
N ASN A 321 -4.35 7.34 9.17
CA ASN A 321 -5.21 8.15 10.03
C ASN A 321 -4.44 9.31 10.67
N VAL A 322 -4.90 10.55 10.44
CA VAL A 322 -4.28 11.78 10.98
C VAL A 322 -4.12 11.77 12.52
N LYS A 323 -5.01 11.08 13.25
CA LYS A 323 -4.94 10.98 14.71
C LYS A 323 -3.70 10.20 15.16
N PHE A 324 -3.48 9.01 14.58
CA PHE A 324 -2.33 8.16 14.91
C PHE A 324 -1.03 8.76 14.36
N LEU A 325 -1.06 9.32 13.15
CA LEU A 325 0.08 10.02 12.58
C LEU A 325 0.50 11.22 13.46
N SER A 326 -0.46 12.03 13.93
CA SER A 326 -0.18 13.15 14.84
C SER A 326 0.49 12.69 16.13
N ARG A 327 0.05 11.56 16.69
CA ARG A 327 0.69 10.95 17.86
C ARG A 327 2.13 10.55 17.55
N GLY A 328 2.37 9.84 16.45
CA GLY A 328 3.72 9.43 16.04
C GLY A 328 4.67 10.61 15.84
N ILE A 329 4.19 11.69 15.21
CA ILE A 329 4.96 12.93 15.04
C ILE A 329 5.32 13.53 16.41
N GLN A 330 4.37 13.60 17.34
CA GLN A 330 4.60 14.18 18.69
C GLN A 330 5.55 13.32 19.53
N GLU A 331 5.47 12.00 19.44
CA GLU A 331 6.28 11.06 20.20
C GLU A 331 7.61 10.72 19.54
N GLY A 332 7.82 11.13 18.27
CA GLY A 332 9.05 10.85 17.51
C GLY A 332 9.13 9.40 17.02
N CYS A 333 8.01 8.82 16.61
CA CYS A 333 7.90 7.42 16.15
C CYS A 333 7.78 7.35 14.64
N GLY A 334 8.73 6.70 13.97
CA GLY A 334 8.80 6.61 12.51
C GLY A 334 9.25 7.91 11.84
N ASN A 335 9.34 7.88 10.51
CA ASN A 335 9.64 9.06 9.66
C ASN A 335 8.97 8.96 8.29
N SER A 336 8.08 7.96 8.14
CA SER A 336 7.30 7.70 6.93
C SER A 336 5.96 7.05 7.30
N ILE A 337 4.97 7.24 6.45
CA ILE A 337 3.65 6.60 6.58
C ILE A 337 3.31 5.83 5.31
N LEU A 338 2.76 4.62 5.47
CA LEU A 338 2.10 3.90 4.38
C LEU A 338 0.69 4.45 4.18
N ILE A 339 0.31 4.68 2.94
CA ILE A 339 -0.99 5.25 2.56
C ILE A 339 -1.83 4.19 1.87
N LYS A 340 -2.82 3.68 2.56
CA LYS A 340 -3.80 2.71 2.06
C LYS A 340 -5.20 3.35 2.10
N VAL A 341 -5.74 3.70 0.95
CA VAL A 341 -7.01 4.44 0.85
C VAL A 341 -8.18 3.78 1.58
N ASN A 342 -8.19 2.45 1.66
CA ASN A 342 -9.26 1.72 2.33
C ASN A 342 -9.11 1.62 3.86
N GLN A 343 -7.93 1.92 4.43
CA GLN A 343 -7.72 1.98 5.89
C GLN A 343 -8.48 3.14 6.53
N ILE A 344 -8.75 4.20 5.75
CA ILE A 344 -9.47 5.40 6.22
C ILE A 344 -10.82 5.58 5.51
N GLY A 345 -10.92 5.22 4.21
CA GLY A 345 -12.18 5.05 3.49
C GLY A 345 -12.69 6.24 2.70
N THR A 346 -11.95 7.36 2.58
CA THR A 346 -12.22 8.44 1.62
C THR A 346 -10.94 9.00 1.03
N LEU A 347 -11.02 9.60 -0.17
CA LEU A 347 -9.90 10.33 -0.75
C LEU A 347 -9.56 11.59 0.06
N SER A 348 -10.57 12.29 0.58
CA SER A 348 -10.36 13.51 1.37
C SER A 348 -9.54 13.25 2.62
N GLU A 349 -9.88 12.23 3.41
CA GLU A 349 -9.11 11.87 4.61
C GLU A 349 -7.73 11.30 4.25
N THR A 350 -7.62 10.57 3.14
CA THR A 350 -6.32 10.10 2.61
C THR A 350 -5.39 11.27 2.28
N LEU A 351 -5.91 12.30 1.60
CA LEU A 351 -5.14 13.51 1.27
C LEU A 351 -4.76 14.30 2.52
N ASP A 352 -5.63 14.35 3.54
CA ASP A 352 -5.33 15.00 4.82
C ASP A 352 -4.17 14.30 5.55
N ALA A 353 -4.10 12.96 5.52
CA ALA A 353 -3.00 12.20 6.10
C ALA A 353 -1.67 12.45 5.35
N ILE A 354 -1.71 12.49 4.01
CA ILE A 354 -0.53 12.80 3.17
C ILE A 354 -0.03 14.23 3.44
N ASP A 355 -0.93 15.21 3.47
CA ASP A 355 -0.58 16.61 3.73
C ASP A 355 0.04 16.79 5.12
N LEU A 356 -0.55 16.16 6.15
CA LEU A 356 0.00 16.16 7.50
C LEU A 356 1.41 15.57 7.54
N ALA A 357 1.63 14.42 6.89
CA ALA A 357 2.94 13.78 6.80
C ALA A 357 3.98 14.72 6.17
N HIS A 358 3.69 15.28 5.01
CA HIS A 358 4.60 16.17 4.29
C HIS A 358 4.94 17.45 5.06
N ARG A 359 3.96 18.06 5.73
CA ARG A 359 4.18 19.26 6.57
C ARG A 359 5.12 19.01 7.74
N HIS A 360 5.20 17.78 8.22
CA HIS A 360 6.07 17.41 9.33
C HIS A 360 7.33 16.65 8.90
N GLY A 361 7.66 16.65 7.61
CA GLY A 361 8.88 16.04 7.08
C GLY A 361 8.85 14.50 7.01
N TYR A 362 7.69 13.88 7.20
CA TYR A 362 7.50 12.45 6.95
C TYR A 362 7.37 12.20 5.46
N THR A 363 7.97 11.13 4.99
CA THR A 363 7.73 10.63 3.63
C THR A 363 6.44 9.83 3.57
N THR A 364 5.90 9.66 2.38
CA THR A 364 4.69 8.87 2.14
C THR A 364 4.97 7.78 1.11
N ILE A 365 4.34 6.64 1.27
CA ILE A 365 4.36 5.53 0.31
C ILE A 365 2.92 5.19 0.00
N VAL A 366 2.48 5.44 -1.23
CA VAL A 366 1.13 5.01 -1.64
C VAL A 366 1.15 3.51 -1.88
N SER A 367 0.21 2.79 -1.28
CA SER A 367 0.24 1.33 -1.23
C SER A 367 -1.04 0.68 -1.74
N HIS A 368 -0.86 -0.49 -2.32
CA HIS A 368 -1.89 -1.47 -2.63
C HIS A 368 -2.37 -2.20 -1.35
N ARG A 369 -3.25 -3.19 -1.55
CA ARG A 369 -3.56 -4.23 -0.56
C ARG A 369 -3.31 -5.62 -1.17
N SER A 370 -3.32 -6.66 -0.32
CA SER A 370 -3.16 -8.05 -0.79
C SER A 370 -4.27 -8.49 -1.76
N GLY A 371 -5.50 -8.08 -1.53
CA GLY A 371 -6.61 -8.22 -2.50
C GLY A 371 -6.76 -6.96 -3.33
N GLU A 372 -6.42 -7.04 -4.61
CA GLU A 372 -6.48 -5.94 -5.56
C GLU A 372 -7.43 -6.24 -6.73
N THR A 373 -7.67 -5.22 -7.54
CA THR A 373 -8.40 -5.30 -8.81
C THR A 373 -7.56 -4.66 -9.91
N GLU A 374 -8.09 -4.53 -11.13
CA GLU A 374 -7.42 -3.75 -12.21
C GLU A 374 -7.47 -2.24 -11.99
N ASP A 375 -8.13 -1.75 -10.93
CA ASP A 375 -8.18 -0.33 -10.60
C ASP A 375 -6.78 0.22 -10.34
N ALA A 376 -6.43 1.31 -11.02
CA ALA A 376 -5.10 1.91 -10.95
C ALA A 376 -5.08 3.27 -10.22
N THR A 377 -6.12 3.60 -9.46
CA THR A 377 -6.24 4.90 -8.76
C THR A 377 -5.01 5.24 -7.92
N ILE A 378 -4.40 4.26 -7.25
CA ILE A 378 -3.22 4.50 -6.41
C ILE A 378 -1.99 4.93 -7.22
N ALA A 379 -1.89 4.57 -8.50
CA ALA A 379 -0.82 5.06 -9.37
C ALA A 379 -0.99 6.57 -9.64
N ASP A 380 -2.22 6.98 -9.99
CA ASP A 380 -2.56 8.40 -10.15
C ASP A 380 -2.38 9.18 -8.85
N LEU A 381 -2.79 8.59 -7.70
CA LEU A 381 -2.66 9.22 -6.38
C LEU A 381 -1.19 9.46 -6.01
N ALA A 382 -0.30 8.50 -6.28
CA ALA A 382 1.13 8.64 -5.98
C ALA A 382 1.76 9.82 -6.75
N VAL A 383 1.39 10.01 -8.01
CA VAL A 383 1.86 11.15 -8.81
C VAL A 383 1.16 12.44 -8.40
N ALA A 384 -0.15 12.38 -8.15
CA ALA A 384 -0.96 13.55 -7.74
C ALA A 384 -0.41 14.23 -6.48
N THR A 385 0.09 13.45 -5.54
CA THR A 385 0.59 13.93 -4.25
C THR A 385 2.11 14.10 -4.22
N ASN A 386 2.80 13.82 -5.34
CA ASN A 386 4.26 13.75 -5.39
C ASN A 386 4.83 12.88 -4.24
N SER A 387 4.20 11.77 -3.90
CA SER A 387 4.62 10.87 -2.80
C SER A 387 6.04 10.32 -2.99
N GLY A 388 6.52 10.29 -4.23
CA GLY A 388 7.88 9.86 -4.59
C GLY A 388 8.12 8.37 -4.42
N GLN A 389 7.17 7.60 -3.88
CA GLN A 389 7.26 6.16 -3.65
C GLN A 389 5.89 5.49 -3.82
N ILE A 390 5.90 4.24 -4.29
CA ILE A 390 4.70 3.39 -4.38
C ILE A 390 5.06 1.95 -4.02
N LYS A 391 4.23 1.30 -3.20
CA LYS A 391 4.28 -0.13 -2.87
C LYS A 391 3.08 -0.80 -3.53
N THR A 392 3.28 -1.55 -4.63
CA THR A 392 2.16 -2.13 -5.36
C THR A 392 2.43 -3.54 -5.89
N GLY A 393 3.14 -4.32 -5.08
CA GLY A 393 3.43 -5.73 -5.33
C GLY A 393 4.61 -5.95 -6.25
N SER A 394 4.71 -7.16 -6.78
CA SER A 394 5.83 -7.64 -7.59
C SER A 394 5.61 -7.38 -9.09
N LEU A 395 6.48 -7.96 -9.90
CA LEU A 395 6.53 -7.89 -11.37
C LEU A 395 5.72 -9.03 -12.02
N SER A 396 4.69 -9.51 -11.35
CA SER A 396 3.76 -10.52 -11.85
C SER A 396 2.35 -10.25 -11.33
N ARG A 397 1.33 -10.88 -11.92
CA ARG A 397 -0.11 -10.68 -11.71
C ARG A 397 -0.63 -9.35 -12.28
N SER A 398 -1.71 -9.43 -13.08
CA SER A 398 -2.25 -8.30 -13.85
C SER A 398 -2.75 -7.15 -12.98
N ASP A 399 -3.27 -7.47 -11.79
CA ASP A 399 -3.72 -6.51 -10.80
C ASP A 399 -2.58 -5.59 -10.29
N ARG A 400 -1.34 -6.11 -10.24
CA ARG A 400 -0.14 -5.31 -9.90
C ARG A 400 0.35 -4.54 -11.13
N MET A 401 0.46 -5.23 -12.28
CA MET A 401 0.90 -4.60 -13.53
C MET A 401 0.00 -3.45 -13.97
N ALA A 402 -1.30 -3.48 -13.65
CA ALA A 402 -2.21 -2.38 -13.96
C ALA A 402 -1.71 -1.03 -13.42
N LYS A 403 -1.17 -1.00 -12.19
CA LYS A 403 -0.63 0.21 -11.55
C LYS A 403 0.69 0.63 -12.19
N TYR A 404 1.61 -0.31 -12.43
CA TYR A 404 2.89 -0.01 -13.10
C TYR A 404 2.68 0.49 -14.52
N ASN A 405 1.79 -0.14 -15.28
CA ASN A 405 1.46 0.29 -16.63
C ASN A 405 0.79 1.69 -16.66
N GLN A 406 0.00 2.03 -15.63
CA GLN A 406 -0.55 3.37 -15.50
C GLN A 406 0.56 4.41 -15.25
N LEU A 407 1.54 4.11 -14.42
CA LEU A 407 2.68 5.00 -14.18
C LEU A 407 3.54 5.20 -15.44
N LEU A 408 3.70 4.18 -16.29
CA LEU A 408 4.36 4.33 -17.59
C LEU A 408 3.61 5.31 -18.50
N ARG A 409 2.26 5.23 -18.55
CA ARG A 409 1.44 6.19 -19.34
C ARG A 409 1.56 7.61 -18.80
N ILE A 410 1.57 7.77 -17.47
CA ILE A 410 1.76 9.08 -16.83
C ILE A 410 3.16 9.63 -17.15
N GLU A 411 4.21 8.80 -17.09
CA GLU A 411 5.57 9.23 -17.45
C GLU A 411 5.65 9.68 -18.90
N GLU A 412 5.04 8.94 -19.84
CA GLU A 412 4.95 9.31 -21.24
C GLU A 412 4.23 10.66 -21.45
N GLU A 413 3.11 10.88 -20.76
CA GLU A 413 2.35 12.13 -20.82
C GLU A 413 3.15 13.33 -20.28
N LEU A 414 3.89 13.13 -19.19
CA LEU A 414 4.74 14.17 -18.58
C LEU A 414 6.00 14.45 -19.43
N GLY A 415 6.49 13.46 -20.16
CA GLY A 415 7.68 13.56 -20.99
C GLY A 415 8.91 14.00 -20.18
N ASN A 416 9.65 14.97 -20.72
CA ASN A 416 10.88 15.47 -20.09
C ASN A 416 10.67 16.28 -18.79
N LYS A 417 9.43 16.52 -18.39
CA LYS A 417 9.07 17.15 -17.11
C LYS A 417 8.98 16.16 -15.97
N ALA A 418 8.91 14.85 -16.26
CA ALA A 418 8.87 13.81 -15.25
C ALA A 418 10.17 13.77 -14.47
N ILE A 419 10.06 13.71 -13.14
CA ILE A 419 11.17 13.48 -12.22
C ILE A 419 10.94 12.14 -11.54
N TYR A 420 11.96 11.30 -11.49
CA TYR A 420 11.90 10.00 -10.84
C TYR A 420 12.36 10.10 -9.37
N GLY A 421 11.47 9.74 -8.46
CA GLY A 421 11.71 9.77 -7.02
C GLY A 421 12.00 11.18 -6.48
N PHE A 422 12.15 11.28 -5.17
CA PHE A 422 12.70 12.49 -4.59
C PHE A 422 14.23 12.45 -4.68
N LYS A 423 14.82 13.13 -5.64
CA LYS A 423 16.20 13.59 -5.43
C LYS A 423 16.12 14.59 -4.27
N ARG A 424 16.53 14.19 -3.08
CA ARG A 424 16.76 15.15 -1.99
C ARG A 424 17.56 16.27 -2.61
N LEU A 425 16.98 17.46 -2.69
CA LEU A 425 17.73 18.67 -2.99
C LEU A 425 18.81 18.73 -1.90
N LYS A 426 20.05 18.49 -2.30
CA LYS A 426 21.22 18.61 -1.41
C LYS A 426 21.41 20.06 -1.05
#